data_c92090dc8d3c9a777fe1a6ca3392e197
#
_entry.id   c92090dc8d3c9a777fe1a6ca3392e197
#
_cell.length_a   1.000
_cell.length_b   1.000
_cell.length_c   1.000
_cell.angle_alpha   90.00
_cell.angle_beta   90.00
_cell.angle_gamma   90.00
#
_symmetry.space_group_name_H-M   'P 1'
#
loop_
_entity.id
_entity.type
_entity.pdbx_description
1 polymer ?
#
loop_
_entity_poly.entity_id
_entity_poly.type
_entity_poly.pdbx_seq_one_letter_code
_entity_poly.pdbx_strand_id
1 'polypeptide(L)'
;AGAAPFDAYSGDIKLGNKGTLGSALTIITALDFTLTNNFAPTLVIGESTAGDMEFGTASLEGTVSCYFEDATMINRFLNETESALEVSVGDGSNTLTFRMPRIKINSADVGVDGPTSRIVNMSFTALRDDTSLSGSSTDTNTMFYVTKSGV
;
A
#
# COMPACT_ATOMS: atom_id res chain seq x y z
N ALA A 1 -15.43 19.26 21.25
CA ALA A 1 -15.58 19.25 19.80
C ALA A 1 -14.94 17.96 19.30
N GLY A 2 -15.74 17.04 18.77
CA GLY A 2 -15.21 15.82 18.18
C GLY A 2 -14.48 16.14 16.87
N ALA A 3 -13.29 15.57 16.67
CA ALA A 3 -12.62 15.62 15.38
C ALA A 3 -13.51 14.92 14.34
N ALA A 4 -13.56 15.45 13.12
CA ALA A 4 -14.25 14.80 12.04
C ALA A 4 -13.57 13.44 11.74
N PRO A 5 -14.32 12.39 11.39
CA PRO A 5 -13.69 11.13 11.00
C PRO A 5 -12.89 11.31 9.70
N PHE A 6 -11.81 10.57 9.57
CA PHE A 6 -11.10 10.47 8.29
C PHE A 6 -12.02 9.83 7.25
N ASP A 7 -12.08 10.41 6.07
CA ASP A 7 -12.87 9.89 4.96
C ASP A 7 -12.00 9.64 3.71
N ALA A 8 -12.52 8.82 2.81
CA ALA A 8 -11.86 8.53 1.54
C ALA A 8 -12.09 9.64 0.49
N TYR A 9 -13.08 10.51 0.69
CA TYR A 9 -13.40 11.60 -0.23
C TYR A 9 -12.32 12.69 -0.20
N SER A 10 -11.75 12.94 0.99
CA SER A 10 -10.66 13.91 1.19
C SER A 10 -9.28 13.28 0.99
N GLY A 11 -9.21 12.08 0.44
CA GLY A 11 -7.98 11.32 0.24
C GLY A 11 -7.54 11.26 -1.21
N ASP A 12 -6.26 10.97 -1.40
CA ASP A 12 -5.63 10.74 -2.69
C ASP A 12 -4.92 9.39 -2.70
N ILE A 13 -4.95 8.72 -3.86
CA ILE A 13 -4.13 7.56 -4.11
C ILE A 13 -3.18 7.88 -5.25
N LYS A 14 -1.88 7.75 -5.01
CA LYS A 14 -0.82 8.00 -6.00
C LYS A 14 -0.04 6.74 -6.27
N LEU A 15 0.11 6.42 -7.54
CA LEU A 15 0.96 5.34 -8.01
C LEU A 15 2.02 5.92 -8.93
N GLY A 16 3.26 5.59 -8.68
CA GLY A 16 4.40 6.03 -9.47
C GLY A 16 5.39 4.91 -9.73
N ASN A 17 6.51 5.24 -10.34
CA ASN A 17 7.64 4.32 -10.43
C ASN A 17 8.38 4.29 -9.09
N LYS A 18 9.13 3.20 -8.82
CA LYS A 18 10.01 3.13 -7.66
C LYS A 18 10.84 4.42 -7.51
N GLY A 19 10.85 4.98 -6.32
CA GLY A 19 11.57 6.23 -6.00
C GLY A 19 10.90 7.53 -6.45
N THR A 20 9.76 7.47 -7.16
CA THR A 20 9.06 8.66 -7.64
C THR A 20 7.56 8.44 -7.60
N LEU A 21 6.86 9.21 -6.77
CA LEU A 21 5.40 9.19 -6.77
C LEU A 21 4.85 9.87 -8.03
N GLY A 22 3.87 9.25 -8.64
CA GLY A 22 3.10 9.83 -9.74
C GLY A 22 2.07 10.87 -9.26
N SER A 23 1.25 11.31 -10.19
CA SER A 23 0.06 12.10 -9.88
C SER A 23 -1.01 11.24 -9.18
N ALA A 24 -1.96 11.89 -8.52
CA ALA A 24 -3.12 11.22 -7.96
C ALA A 24 -3.91 10.49 -9.07
N LEU A 25 -4.34 9.27 -8.77
CA LEU A 25 -5.14 8.45 -9.69
C LEU A 25 -6.61 8.59 -9.32
N THR A 26 -7.39 9.10 -10.25
CA THR A 26 -8.85 9.26 -10.07
C THR A 26 -9.65 8.03 -10.46
N ILE A 27 -8.99 7.00 -10.97
CA ILE A 27 -9.62 5.79 -11.52
C ILE A 27 -9.73 4.63 -10.52
N ILE A 28 -9.16 4.77 -9.31
CA ILE A 28 -9.18 3.70 -8.31
C ILE A 28 -10.54 3.64 -7.64
N THR A 29 -11.12 2.46 -7.61
CA THR A 29 -12.44 2.19 -7.02
C THR A 29 -12.34 1.54 -5.64
N ALA A 30 -11.31 0.74 -5.42
CA ALA A 30 -11.05 0.09 -4.13
C ALA A 30 -9.56 -0.18 -3.94
N LEU A 31 -9.13 -0.12 -2.69
CA LEU A 31 -7.80 -0.50 -2.25
C LEU A 31 -7.90 -1.16 -0.89
N ASP A 32 -7.31 -2.32 -0.76
CA ASP A 32 -7.10 -2.98 0.52
C ASP A 32 -5.65 -3.45 0.64
N PHE A 33 -5.15 -3.55 1.87
CA PHE A 33 -3.85 -4.12 2.16
C PHE A 33 -3.79 -4.67 3.57
N THR A 34 -3.00 -5.72 3.75
CA THR A 34 -2.79 -6.39 5.03
C THR A 34 -1.30 -6.50 5.33
N LEU A 35 -0.92 -6.04 6.52
CA LEU A 35 0.42 -6.21 7.07
C LEU A 35 0.42 -7.38 8.04
N THR A 36 1.22 -8.39 7.77
CA THR A 36 1.40 -9.56 8.62
C THR A 36 2.81 -9.60 9.18
N ASN A 37 2.93 -9.61 10.50
CA ASN A 37 4.20 -9.57 11.23
C ASN A 37 4.52 -10.93 11.87
N ASN A 38 4.37 -12.00 11.35
CA ASN A 38 4.69 -13.38 11.75
C ASN A 38 5.50 -13.53 13.07
N PHE A 39 4.98 -12.99 14.18
CA PHE A 39 5.59 -13.16 15.50
C PHE A 39 5.23 -14.54 16.06
N ALA A 40 6.22 -15.24 16.58
CA ALA A 40 6.02 -16.51 17.26
C ALA A 40 6.54 -16.44 18.71
N PRO A 41 5.72 -16.80 19.72
CA PRO A 41 6.21 -16.90 21.10
C PRO A 41 7.09 -18.16 21.25
N THR A 42 8.25 -18.01 21.87
CA THR A 42 9.12 -19.14 22.21
C THR A 42 8.71 -19.69 23.57
N LEU A 43 8.15 -20.91 23.58
CA LEU A 43 7.78 -21.60 24.80
C LEU A 43 8.94 -22.49 25.26
N VAL A 44 9.36 -22.36 26.51
CA VAL A 44 10.43 -23.13 27.12
C VAL A 44 9.83 -24.06 28.18
N ILE A 45 10.27 -25.32 28.22
CA ILE A 45 9.83 -26.29 29.24
C ILE A 45 10.33 -25.82 30.62
N GLY A 46 9.38 -25.69 31.56
CA GLY A 46 9.69 -25.24 32.93
C GLY A 46 9.33 -23.80 33.22
N GLU A 47 8.94 -23.03 32.23
CA GLU A 47 8.45 -21.66 32.38
C GLU A 47 6.96 -21.58 32.08
N SER A 48 6.20 -20.85 32.90
CA SER A 48 4.74 -20.64 32.69
C SER A 48 4.42 -19.48 31.75
N THR A 49 5.43 -18.71 31.36
CA THR A 49 5.32 -17.57 30.45
C THR A 49 6.26 -17.75 29.27
N ALA A 50 5.87 -17.19 28.11
CA ALA A 50 6.77 -17.17 26.94
C ALA A 50 8.04 -16.38 27.31
N GLY A 51 9.21 -16.98 27.12
CA GLY A 51 10.49 -16.38 27.50
C GLY A 51 10.92 -15.27 26.55
N ASP A 52 10.62 -15.40 25.26
CA ASP A 52 10.98 -14.42 24.23
C ASP A 52 10.01 -14.50 23.05
N MET A 53 10.00 -13.47 22.20
CA MET A 53 9.25 -13.43 20.93
C MET A 53 10.23 -13.47 19.77
N GLU A 54 10.12 -14.49 18.94
CA GLU A 54 10.86 -14.53 17.67
C GLU A 54 10.19 -13.64 16.64
N PHE A 55 10.99 -12.79 16.01
CA PHE A 55 10.56 -11.92 14.95
C PHE A 55 10.59 -12.69 13.62
N GLY A 56 9.42 -12.98 13.07
CA GLY A 56 9.29 -13.54 11.73
C GLY A 56 9.48 -12.49 10.63
N THR A 57 9.42 -12.93 9.40
CA THR A 57 9.45 -12.02 8.24
C THR A 57 8.11 -11.30 8.12
N ALA A 58 8.14 -9.97 8.16
CA ALA A 58 6.96 -9.17 7.87
C ALA A 58 6.62 -9.23 6.37
N SER A 59 5.35 -9.40 6.04
CA SER A 59 4.83 -9.32 4.68
C SER A 59 3.67 -8.32 4.61
N LEU A 60 3.60 -7.57 3.51
CA LEU A 60 2.49 -6.68 3.21
C LEU A 60 2.00 -6.98 1.80
N GLU A 61 0.75 -7.35 1.72
CA GLU A 61 0.06 -7.70 0.49
C GLU A 61 -1.24 -6.93 0.39
N GLY A 62 -1.71 -6.67 -0.82
CA GLY A 62 -2.95 -5.98 -1.04
C GLY A 62 -3.51 -6.14 -2.44
N THR A 63 -4.68 -5.56 -2.63
CA THR A 63 -5.40 -5.54 -3.90
C THR A 63 -5.81 -4.12 -4.23
N VAL A 64 -5.61 -3.72 -5.47
CA VAL A 64 -6.10 -2.46 -6.03
C VAL A 64 -7.07 -2.75 -7.17
N SER A 65 -8.23 -2.12 -7.13
CA SER A 65 -9.24 -2.17 -8.19
C SER A 65 -9.35 -0.79 -8.83
N CYS A 66 -9.29 -0.74 -10.15
CA CYS A 66 -9.39 0.51 -10.89
C CYS A 66 -10.19 0.34 -12.19
N TYR A 67 -10.75 1.44 -12.68
CA TYR A 67 -11.33 1.44 -14.02
C TYR A 67 -10.24 1.25 -15.08
N PHE A 68 -10.56 0.46 -16.08
CA PHE A 68 -9.70 0.29 -17.26
C PHE A 68 -9.89 1.46 -18.21
N GLU A 69 -8.99 2.43 -18.15
CA GLU A 69 -8.95 3.55 -19.10
C GLU A 69 -7.99 3.26 -20.24
N ASP A 70 -6.81 2.74 -19.93
CA ASP A 70 -5.77 2.41 -20.89
C ASP A 70 -4.92 1.20 -20.45
N ALA A 71 -3.95 0.84 -21.24
CA ALA A 71 -3.07 -0.30 -20.96
C ALA A 71 -1.97 0.00 -19.93
N THR A 72 -1.88 1.21 -19.37
CA THR A 72 -0.78 1.64 -18.50
C THR A 72 -0.63 0.75 -17.27
N MET A 73 -1.75 0.44 -16.61
CA MET A 73 -1.74 -0.40 -15.40
C MET A 73 -1.38 -1.84 -15.72
N ILE A 74 -1.92 -2.38 -16.81
CA ILE A 74 -1.60 -3.74 -17.26
C ILE A 74 -0.14 -3.82 -17.70
N ASN A 75 0.37 -2.81 -18.38
CA ASN A 75 1.78 -2.78 -18.80
C ASN A 75 2.75 -2.74 -17.61
N ARG A 76 2.37 -2.16 -16.47
CA ARG A 76 3.17 -2.25 -15.25
C ARG A 76 3.32 -3.70 -14.77
N PHE A 77 2.26 -4.48 -14.86
CA PHE A 77 2.30 -5.91 -14.56
C PHE A 77 3.13 -6.67 -15.59
N LEU A 78 2.85 -6.50 -16.89
CA LEU A 78 3.54 -7.23 -17.97
C LEU A 78 5.05 -6.95 -18.02
N ASN A 79 5.45 -5.70 -17.72
CA ASN A 79 6.86 -5.30 -17.71
C ASN A 79 7.51 -5.49 -16.32
N GLU A 80 6.82 -6.11 -15.36
CA GLU A 80 7.30 -6.28 -13.97
C GLU A 80 7.81 -4.97 -13.34
N THR A 81 7.17 -3.84 -13.66
CA THR A 81 7.63 -2.52 -13.25
C THR A 81 7.44 -2.34 -11.75
N GLU A 82 8.54 -2.17 -11.03
CA GLU A 82 8.50 -1.79 -9.62
C GLU A 82 7.89 -0.41 -9.46
N SER A 83 6.89 -0.31 -8.60
CA SER A 83 6.09 0.89 -8.40
C SER A 83 6.14 1.34 -6.95
N ALA A 84 5.79 2.60 -6.71
CA ALA A 84 5.56 3.16 -5.38
C ALA A 84 4.09 3.53 -5.23
N LEU A 85 3.50 3.24 -4.08
CA LEU A 85 2.11 3.50 -3.76
C LEU A 85 2.01 4.41 -2.54
N GLU A 86 1.24 5.48 -2.65
CA GLU A 86 0.88 6.37 -1.55
C GLU A 86 -0.63 6.48 -1.47
N VAL A 87 -1.15 6.33 -0.27
CA VAL A 87 -2.57 6.50 0.05
C VAL A 87 -2.68 7.54 1.14
N SER A 88 -3.41 8.61 0.92
CA SER A 88 -3.73 9.60 1.94
C SER A 88 -5.21 9.61 2.24
N VAL A 89 -5.55 9.76 3.51
CA VAL A 89 -6.92 9.99 4.00
C VAL A 89 -6.91 11.17 4.95
N GLY A 90 -7.94 11.98 4.93
CA GLY A 90 -7.94 13.22 5.70
C GLY A 90 -9.33 13.58 6.28
N ASP A 91 -9.33 14.58 7.16
CA ASP A 91 -10.54 15.23 7.70
C ASP A 91 -10.64 16.72 7.28
N GLY A 92 -9.85 17.12 6.28
CA GLY A 92 -9.71 18.50 5.81
C GLY A 92 -8.65 19.32 6.54
N SER A 93 -8.28 18.95 7.77
CA SER A 93 -7.23 19.61 8.58
C SER A 93 -6.05 18.70 8.88
N ASN A 94 -6.33 17.43 9.09
CA ASN A 94 -5.33 16.40 9.35
C ASN A 94 -5.30 15.39 8.19
N THR A 95 -4.13 14.91 7.87
CA THR A 95 -3.95 13.89 6.84
C THR A 95 -3.13 12.74 7.39
N LEU A 96 -3.61 11.52 7.18
CA LEU A 96 -2.89 10.29 7.45
C LEU A 96 -2.45 9.71 6.11
N THR A 97 -1.16 9.52 5.94
CA THR A 97 -0.57 9.04 4.69
C THR A 97 0.12 7.71 4.92
N PHE A 98 -0.30 6.71 4.16
CA PHE A 98 0.28 5.39 4.10
C PHE A 98 1.16 5.30 2.86
N ARG A 99 2.43 4.93 3.03
CA ARG A 99 3.39 4.85 1.92
C ARG A 99 4.03 3.48 1.84
N MET A 100 4.09 2.97 0.61
CA MET A 100 4.76 1.75 0.22
C MET A 100 5.77 2.12 -0.86
N PRO A 101 7.07 2.31 -0.49
CA PRO A 101 8.09 2.84 -1.42
C PRO A 101 8.35 1.93 -2.61
N ARG A 102 8.12 0.62 -2.41
CA ARG A 102 8.36 -0.39 -3.44
C ARG A 102 7.28 -1.45 -3.39
N ILE A 103 6.50 -1.53 -4.43
CA ILE A 103 5.53 -2.60 -4.66
C ILE A 103 5.80 -3.29 -5.98
N LYS A 104 5.46 -4.58 -6.04
CA LYS A 104 5.41 -5.36 -7.27
C LYS A 104 3.99 -5.85 -7.49
N ILE A 105 3.47 -5.66 -8.69
CA ILE A 105 2.16 -6.18 -9.10
C ILE A 105 2.34 -7.65 -9.46
N ASN A 106 1.60 -8.52 -8.78
CA ASN A 106 1.72 -9.98 -8.94
C ASN A 106 0.73 -10.54 -9.96
N SER A 107 -0.43 -9.92 -10.07
CA SER A 107 -1.48 -10.31 -11.03
C SER A 107 -2.27 -9.09 -11.47
N ALA A 108 -2.80 -9.15 -12.68
CA ALA A 108 -3.77 -8.19 -13.19
C ALA A 108 -4.87 -8.97 -13.90
N ASP A 109 -6.08 -8.86 -13.41
CA ASP A 109 -7.26 -9.50 -14.00
C ASP A 109 -8.22 -8.42 -14.49
N VAL A 110 -8.65 -8.56 -15.74
CA VAL A 110 -9.61 -7.66 -16.39
C VAL A 110 -10.92 -8.41 -16.58
N GLY A 111 -11.85 -8.20 -15.67
CA GLY A 111 -13.21 -8.74 -15.81
C GLY A 111 -13.92 -8.13 -17.02
N VAL A 112 -14.61 -8.95 -17.78
CA VAL A 112 -15.48 -8.52 -18.89
C VAL A 112 -16.90 -8.94 -18.56
N ASP A 113 -17.56 -8.15 -17.71
CA ASP A 113 -18.93 -8.40 -17.27
C ASP A 113 -19.94 -7.49 -18.01
N GLY A 114 -20.20 -7.79 -19.27
CA GLY A 114 -21.27 -7.11 -20.03
C GLY A 114 -20.91 -5.69 -20.52
N PRO A 115 -21.93 -4.84 -20.77
CA PRO A 115 -21.74 -3.50 -21.36
C PRO A 115 -21.34 -2.40 -20.37
N THR A 116 -20.89 -2.75 -19.17
CA THR A 116 -20.47 -1.80 -18.12
C THR A 116 -18.98 -1.46 -18.22
N SER A 117 -18.55 -0.46 -17.45
CA SER A 117 -17.14 -0.10 -17.34
C SER A 117 -16.32 -1.29 -16.86
N ARG A 118 -15.20 -1.53 -17.51
CA ARG A 118 -14.29 -2.62 -17.16
C ARG A 118 -13.49 -2.24 -15.92
N ILE A 119 -13.39 -3.15 -14.97
CA ILE A 119 -12.58 -3.02 -13.77
C ILE A 119 -11.39 -3.96 -13.88
N VAL A 120 -10.21 -3.44 -13.57
CA VAL A 120 -8.98 -4.22 -13.44
C VAL A 120 -8.74 -4.45 -11.96
N ASN A 121 -8.61 -5.70 -11.55
CA ASN A 121 -8.19 -6.09 -10.22
C ASN A 121 -6.71 -6.53 -10.25
N MET A 122 -5.90 -5.88 -9.45
CA MET A 122 -4.46 -6.15 -9.39
C MET A 122 -4.07 -6.48 -7.95
N SER A 123 -3.43 -7.64 -7.75
CA SER A 123 -2.78 -7.93 -6.49
C SER A 123 -1.35 -7.42 -6.49
N PHE A 124 -0.89 -6.95 -5.33
CA PHE A 124 0.48 -6.48 -5.17
C PHE A 124 1.10 -6.98 -3.87
N THR A 125 2.42 -7.04 -3.85
CA THR A 125 3.22 -7.25 -2.64
C THR A 125 4.15 -6.08 -2.46
N ALA A 126 4.21 -5.55 -1.24
CA ALA A 126 5.20 -4.53 -0.89
C ALA A 126 6.53 -5.18 -0.55
N LEU A 127 7.59 -4.58 -1.01
CA LEU A 127 8.96 -5.02 -0.82
C LEU A 127 9.73 -3.95 -0.05
N ARG A 128 10.73 -4.38 0.70
CA ARG A 128 11.67 -3.46 1.34
C ARG A 128 12.41 -2.66 0.26
N ASP A 129 12.47 -1.36 0.45
CA ASP A 129 13.25 -0.46 -0.39
C ASP A 129 14.29 0.29 0.44
N ASP A 130 15.46 0.48 -0.13
CA ASP A 130 16.58 1.24 0.42
C ASP A 130 16.68 2.67 -0.14
N THR A 131 15.81 3.01 -1.10
CA THR A 131 15.73 4.35 -1.70
C THR A 131 14.59 5.15 -1.09
N SER A 132 14.85 6.41 -0.74
CA SER A 132 13.79 7.31 -0.28
C SER A 132 12.86 7.70 -1.43
N LEU A 133 11.55 7.78 -1.16
CA LEU A 133 10.62 8.48 -2.04
C LEU A 133 10.96 9.97 -2.07
N SER A 134 10.78 10.61 -3.22
CA SER A 134 11.18 12.01 -3.43
C SER A 134 10.64 12.92 -2.31
N GLY A 135 11.54 13.56 -1.57
CA GLY A 135 11.24 14.54 -0.53
C GLY A 135 11.21 14.02 0.90
N SER A 136 11.44 12.73 1.16
CA SER A 136 11.53 12.20 2.52
C SER A 136 12.86 11.50 2.75
N SER A 137 13.57 11.90 3.82
CA SER A 137 14.82 11.27 4.26
C SER A 137 14.58 10.13 5.27
N THR A 138 13.32 9.91 5.68
CA THR A 138 12.97 8.99 6.77
C THR A 138 12.46 7.63 6.30
N ASP A 139 12.24 7.44 5.02
CA ASP A 139 11.62 6.26 4.43
C ASP A 139 12.59 5.29 3.76
N THR A 140 13.87 5.41 4.09
CA THR A 140 14.89 4.45 3.65
C THR A 140 14.82 3.15 4.44
N ASN A 141 15.06 2.03 3.77
CA ASN A 141 15.08 0.68 4.37
C ASN A 141 13.74 0.21 4.97
N THR A 142 12.63 0.65 4.41
CA THR A 142 11.30 0.24 4.86
C THR A 142 10.47 -0.37 3.74
N MET A 143 9.51 -1.18 4.12
CA MET A 143 8.48 -1.73 3.25
C MET A 143 7.20 -0.89 3.32
N PHE A 144 6.94 -0.32 4.49
CA PHE A 144 5.74 0.42 4.78
C PHE A 144 5.99 1.44 5.90
N TYR A 145 5.45 2.64 5.75
CA TYR A 145 5.44 3.63 6.82
C TYR A 145 4.20 4.52 6.75
N VAL A 146 3.88 5.10 7.89
CA VAL A 146 2.71 5.96 8.05
C VAL A 146 3.16 7.32 8.57
N THR A 147 2.69 8.38 7.93
CA THR A 147 2.91 9.74 8.39
C THR A 147 1.58 10.42 8.69
N LYS A 148 1.56 11.23 9.74
CA LYS A 148 0.44 12.10 10.07
C LYS A 148 0.90 13.56 9.93
N SER A 149 0.15 14.35 9.20
CA SER A 149 0.30 15.81 9.12
C SER A 149 -0.96 16.49 9.65
N GLY A 150 -0.80 17.73 10.11
CA GLY A 150 -1.84 18.48 10.81
C GLY A 150 -1.60 18.46 12.32
N VAL A 151 -2.10 19.45 13.02
CA VAL A 151 -1.97 19.62 14.48
C VAL A 151 -3.24 19.20 15.18
#